data_f1adddc734819226ee1387f6bdedd870
#
_entry.id   f1adddc734819226ee1387f6bdedd870
#
_cell.length_a   1.000
_cell.length_b   1.000
_cell.length_c   1.000
_cell.angle_alpha   90.00
_cell.angle_beta   90.00
_cell.angle_gamma   90.00
#
_symmetry.space_group_name_H-M   'P 1'
#
loop_
_entity.id
_entity.type
_entity.pdbx_description
1 polymer ?
#
loop_
_entity_poly.entity_id
_entity_poly.type
_entity_poly.pdbx_seq_one_letter_code
_entity_poly.pdbx_strand_id
1 'polypeptide(L)' 'MQYVIHQRGFYIVETNESLIVKRTQNKADAKRFNEKDARLLASYLMNATVELADVNN' A
#
# COMPACT_ATOMS: atom_id res chain seq x y z
N MET A 1 14.43 1.53 0.03
CA MET A 1 13.38 1.00 0.91
C MET A 1 12.07 0.89 0.16
N GLN A 2 11.29 -0.10 0.50
CA GLN A 2 9.99 -0.29 -0.13
C GLN A 2 8.88 -0.10 0.89
N TYR A 3 7.73 0.30 0.38
CA TYR A 3 6.58 0.65 1.21
C TYR A 3 5.35 -0.07 0.72
N VAL A 4 4.40 -0.28 1.63
CA VAL A 4 3.08 -0.82 1.31
C VAL A 4 2.03 0.18 1.76
N ILE A 5 0.82 0.04 1.24
CA ILE A 5 -0.27 0.94 1.57
C ILE A 5 -1.34 0.17 2.31
N HIS A 6 -1.69 0.68 3.49
CA HIS A 6 -2.71 0.11 4.36
C HIS A 6 -3.95 0.99 4.33
N GLN A 7 -5.10 0.38 4.13
CA GLN A 7 -6.36 1.12 4.11
C GLN A 7 -7.46 0.27 4.74
N ARG A 8 -8.03 0.80 5.83
CA ARG A 8 -9.20 0.19 6.48
C ARG A 8 -9.03 -1.29 6.80
N GLY A 9 -7.88 -1.66 7.35
CA GLY A 9 -7.63 -3.03 7.75
C GLY A 9 -7.08 -3.94 6.67
N PHE A 10 -6.88 -3.42 5.47
CA PHE A 10 -6.35 -4.20 4.34
C PHE A 10 -5.16 -3.52 3.73
N TYR A 11 -4.34 -4.31 3.05
CA TYR A 11 -3.21 -3.81 2.27
C TYR A 11 -3.55 -3.90 0.79
N ILE A 12 -3.04 -2.96 0.00
CA ILE A 12 -3.32 -2.91 -1.43
C ILE A 12 -2.38 -3.86 -2.15
N VAL A 13 -2.94 -4.71 -3.00
CA VAL A 13 -2.18 -5.67 -3.79
C VAL A 13 -2.08 -5.22 -5.24
N GLU A 14 -3.17 -4.73 -5.79
CA GLU A 14 -3.20 -4.39 -7.20
C GLU A 14 -4.08 -3.17 -7.43
N THR A 15 -3.61 -2.27 -8.29
CA THR A 15 -4.35 -1.07 -8.65
C THR A 15 -4.41 -0.95 -10.17
N ASN A 16 -5.45 -0.27 -10.65
CA ASN A 16 -5.56 0.14 -12.04
C ASN A 16 -5.78 1.64 -12.00
N GLU A 17 -4.75 2.40 -12.37
CA GLU A 17 -4.70 3.84 -12.18
C GLU A 17 -4.87 4.15 -10.70
N SER A 18 -5.92 4.87 -10.30
CA SER A 18 -6.15 5.16 -8.88
C SER A 18 -7.23 4.25 -8.27
N LEU A 19 -7.65 3.22 -8.98
CA LEU A 19 -8.65 2.28 -8.48
C LEU A 19 -7.97 1.07 -7.84
N ILE A 20 -8.50 0.66 -6.70
CA ILE A 20 -8.01 -0.54 -6.03
C ILE A 20 -8.73 -1.74 -6.61
N VAL A 21 -7.95 -2.66 -7.19
CA VAL A 21 -8.48 -3.86 -7.81
C VAL A 21 -8.47 -5.03 -6.84
N LYS A 22 -7.42 -5.12 -6.01
CA LYS A 22 -7.26 -6.26 -5.12
C LYS A 22 -6.66 -5.82 -3.79
N ARG A 23 -7.15 -6.41 -2.71
CA ARG A 23 -6.66 -6.16 -1.34
C ARG A 23 -6.33 -7.46 -0.65
N THR A 24 -5.51 -7.39 0.39
CA THR A 24 -5.16 -8.55 1.22
C THR A 24 -5.05 -8.11 2.67
N GLN A 25 -5.32 -9.03 3.59
CA GLN A 25 -5.06 -8.77 5.01
C GLN A 25 -3.63 -9.10 5.40
N ASN A 26 -2.90 -9.79 4.51
CA ASN A 26 -1.54 -10.20 4.79
C ASN A 26 -0.55 -9.20 4.21
N LYS A 27 0.16 -8.48 5.08
CA LYS A 27 1.13 -7.47 4.65
C LYS A 27 2.19 -8.03 3.71
N ALA A 28 2.58 -9.29 3.90
CA ALA A 28 3.60 -9.91 3.05
C ALA A 28 3.17 -10.05 1.59
N ASP A 29 1.85 -10.09 1.34
CA ASP A 29 1.32 -10.22 0.00
C ASP A 29 1.00 -8.86 -0.64
N ALA A 30 1.21 -7.78 0.07
CA ALA A 30 0.91 -6.45 -0.44
C ALA A 30 1.90 -6.04 -1.52
N LYS A 31 1.42 -5.24 -2.45
CA LYS A 31 2.29 -4.67 -3.47
C LYS A 31 3.27 -3.69 -2.83
N ARG A 32 4.51 -3.74 -3.27
CA ARG A 32 5.57 -2.86 -2.77
C ARG A 32 5.79 -1.69 -3.72
N PHE A 33 5.95 -0.52 -3.15
CA PHE A 33 6.14 0.72 -3.89
C PHE A 33 7.39 1.41 -3.36
N ASN A 34 8.00 2.28 -4.19
CA ASN A 34 8.96 3.23 -3.65
C ASN A 34 8.18 4.29 -2.86
N GLU A 35 8.89 5.07 -2.07
CA GLU A 35 8.24 6.04 -1.19
C GLU A 35 7.40 7.05 -1.96
N LYS A 36 7.93 7.57 -3.04
CA LYS A 36 7.24 8.58 -3.83
C LYS A 36 5.91 8.07 -4.38
N ASP A 37 5.94 6.87 -4.97
CA ASP A 37 4.75 6.28 -5.56
C ASP A 37 3.74 5.90 -4.48
N ALA A 38 4.21 5.38 -3.34
CA ALA A 38 3.34 5.02 -2.24
C ALA A 38 2.58 6.23 -1.71
N ARG A 39 3.31 7.34 -1.50
CA ARG A 39 2.68 8.55 -0.97
C ARG A 39 1.73 9.17 -1.98
N LEU A 40 2.08 9.14 -3.26
CA LEU A 40 1.21 9.67 -4.29
C LEU A 40 -0.10 8.89 -4.36
N LEU A 41 -0.02 7.57 -4.40
CA LEU A 41 -1.21 6.75 -4.47
C LEU A 41 -2.06 6.89 -3.20
N ALA A 42 -1.43 6.87 -2.03
CA ALA A 42 -2.15 7.01 -0.78
C ALA A 42 -2.89 8.34 -0.68
N SER A 43 -2.37 9.39 -1.33
CA SER A 43 -3.02 10.70 -1.32
C SER A 43 -4.36 10.69 -2.06
N TYR A 44 -4.57 9.76 -2.96
CA TYR A 44 -5.84 9.63 -3.69
C TYR A 44 -6.85 8.76 -2.95
N LEU A 45 -6.43 8.08 -1.90
CA LEU A 45 -7.26 7.11 -1.20
C LEU A 45 -7.68 7.65 0.16
N MET A 46 -8.91 7.38 0.56
CA MET A 46 -9.39 7.79 1.87
C MET A 46 -8.89 6.85 2.94
N ASN A 47 -8.40 7.41 4.04
CA ASN A 47 -7.96 6.63 5.21
C ASN A 47 -6.83 5.65 4.89
N ALA A 48 -5.98 6.03 3.94
CA ALA A 48 -4.82 5.20 3.57
C ALA A 48 -3.58 5.72 4.26
N THR A 49 -2.73 4.79 4.71
CA THR A 49 -1.44 5.11 5.31
C THR A 49 -0.34 4.35 4.60
N VAL A 50 0.85 4.94 4.60
CA VAL A 50 2.04 4.34 4.00
C VAL A 50 2.88 3.73 5.12
N GLU A 51 3.26 2.46 4.95
CA GLU A 51 4.06 1.75 5.94
C GLU A 51 5.29 1.16 5.27
N LEU A 52 6.37 0.98 6.02
CA LEU A 52 7.52 0.24 5.52
C LEU A 52 7.10 -1.20 5.22
N ALA A 53 7.50 -1.69 4.04
CA ALA A 53 7.14 -3.04 3.63
C ALA A 53 7.78 -4.09 4.54
N ASP A 54 9.04 -3.86 4.87
CA ASP A 54 9.79 -4.79 5.73
C ASP A 54 10.16 -4.08 7.01
N VAL A 55 9.65 -4.58 8.11
CA VAL A 55 10.07 -4.12 9.43
C VAL A 55 11.14 -5.09 9.89
N ASN A 56 12.37 -4.70 9.65
CA ASN A 56 13.48 -5.52 10.07
C ASN A 56 13.89 -5.22 11.48
N ASN A 57 14.15 -6.24 12.14
CA ASN A 57 14.63 -6.20 13.51
C ASN A 57 16.13 -6.23 13.55
#